data_7d196e4dbb325712d6d38382cc174be6
#
_entry.id   7d196e4dbb325712d6d38382cc174be6
#
_cell.length_a   1.000
_cell.length_b   1.000
_cell.length_c   1.000
_cell.angle_alpha   90.00
_cell.angle_beta   90.00
_cell.angle_gamma   90.00
#
_symmetry.space_group_name_H-M   'P 1'
#
loop_
_entity.id
_entity.type
_entity.pdbx_description
1 polymer ?
#
loop_
_entity_poly.entity_id
_entity_poly.type
_entity_poly.pdbx_seq_one_letter_code
_entity_poly.pdbx_strand_id
1 'polypeptide(L)'
;MLFNREYIVFLSIIGIILLYSYYYFLTSNTGSITKLWGNITGNLLIVYYISMILATIGFILLFYYLLTASIFTQKDVDNIFYCLLFIIIISIFWMPASLKYLENKNCYNKYLTIVILFLVAILSLYLIYLVDQVKDKENKISKTLALLGSIYFFVHVFLFDFIIWDYNFFMK
;
A
#
# COMPACT_ATOMS: atom_id res chain seq x y z
N MET A 1 -12.36 -20.24 -11.47
CA MET A 1 -12.29 -20.53 -10.03
C MET A 1 -12.46 -19.23 -9.28
N LEU A 2 -13.20 -19.19 -8.19
CA LEU A 2 -13.28 -18.02 -7.30
C LEU A 2 -11.95 -17.86 -6.56
N PHE A 3 -11.61 -16.61 -6.25
CA PHE A 3 -10.50 -16.35 -5.34
C PHE A 3 -10.78 -16.99 -3.97
N ASN A 4 -9.81 -17.69 -3.39
CA ASN A 4 -10.04 -18.48 -2.18
C ASN A 4 -10.48 -17.57 -1.01
N ARG A 5 -11.63 -17.87 -0.40
CA ARG A 5 -12.17 -17.10 0.74
C ARG A 5 -11.20 -17.08 1.92
N GLU A 6 -10.48 -18.15 2.17
CA GLU A 6 -9.47 -18.23 3.24
C GLU A 6 -8.37 -17.20 3.03
N TYR A 7 -7.91 -17.01 1.79
CA TYR A 7 -6.91 -16.00 1.44
C TYR A 7 -7.41 -14.58 1.70
N ILE A 8 -8.68 -14.31 1.36
CA ILE A 8 -9.29 -12.99 1.62
C ILE A 8 -9.40 -12.72 3.11
N VAL A 9 -9.89 -13.70 3.88
CA VAL A 9 -9.98 -13.58 5.35
C VAL A 9 -8.59 -13.34 5.94
N PHE A 10 -7.58 -14.09 5.50
CA PHE A 10 -6.22 -13.95 5.97
C PHE A 10 -5.62 -12.56 5.64
N LEU A 11 -5.77 -12.09 4.39
CA LEU A 11 -5.34 -10.75 3.99
C LEU A 11 -6.06 -9.65 4.77
N SER A 12 -7.36 -9.84 5.04
CA SER A 12 -8.14 -8.89 5.83
C SER A 12 -7.64 -8.81 7.27
N ILE A 13 -7.33 -9.95 7.91
CA ILE A 13 -6.76 -9.99 9.27
C ILE A 13 -5.41 -9.25 9.30
N ILE A 14 -4.50 -9.54 8.37
CA ILE A 14 -3.19 -8.87 8.32
C ILE A 14 -3.36 -7.38 7.98
N GLY A 15 -4.31 -7.01 7.12
CA GLY A 15 -4.66 -5.62 6.84
C GLY A 15 -5.15 -4.87 8.08
N ILE A 16 -5.96 -5.52 8.92
CA ILE A 16 -6.39 -4.96 10.21
C ILE A 16 -5.19 -4.78 11.16
N ILE A 17 -4.26 -5.74 11.19
CA ILE A 17 -3.02 -5.65 11.99
C ILE A 17 -2.18 -4.45 11.50
N LEU A 18 -2.05 -4.23 10.18
CA LEU A 18 -1.37 -3.07 9.60
C LEU A 18 -2.02 -1.76 10.08
N LEU A 19 -3.35 -1.63 9.94
CA LEU A 19 -4.07 -0.42 10.36
C LEU A 19 -3.96 -0.19 11.88
N TYR A 20 -4.06 -1.26 12.68
CA TYR A 20 -3.88 -1.19 14.13
C TYR A 20 -2.45 -0.78 14.50
N SER A 21 -1.43 -1.29 13.79
CA SER A 21 -0.05 -0.88 14.03
C SER A 21 0.15 0.62 13.79
N TYR A 22 -0.41 1.17 12.71
CA TYR A 22 -0.36 2.60 12.43
C TYR A 22 -1.08 3.42 13.49
N TYR A 23 -2.29 3.01 13.87
CA TYR A 23 -3.03 3.64 14.95
C TYR A 23 -2.23 3.65 16.26
N TYR A 24 -1.67 2.50 16.65
CA TYR A 24 -0.87 2.35 17.86
C TYR A 24 0.35 3.28 17.85
N PHE A 25 1.12 3.28 16.78
CA PHE A 25 2.32 4.12 16.67
C PHE A 25 1.99 5.62 16.64
N LEU A 26 0.90 6.02 16.00
CA LEU A 26 0.45 7.40 15.98
C LEU A 26 -0.03 7.86 17.36
N THR A 27 -0.79 7.06 18.07
CA THR A 27 -1.30 7.43 19.41
C THR A 27 -0.24 7.38 20.49
N SER A 28 0.70 6.44 20.43
CA SER A 28 1.80 6.32 21.39
C SER A 28 2.88 7.39 21.21
N ASN A 29 2.97 8.02 20.04
CA ASN A 29 4.01 9.00 19.69
C ASN A 29 3.41 10.32 19.21
N THR A 30 2.44 10.87 19.95
CA THR A 30 1.68 12.06 19.56
C THR A 30 2.55 13.28 19.20
N GLY A 31 3.68 13.48 19.90
CA GLY A 31 4.65 14.56 19.58
C GLY A 31 5.43 14.35 18.27
N SER A 32 5.36 13.16 17.66
CA SER A 32 6.07 12.84 16.42
C SER A 32 5.17 12.87 15.19
N ILE A 33 3.83 12.94 15.33
CA ILE A 33 2.88 12.92 14.21
C ILE A 33 3.17 14.04 13.21
N THR A 34 3.31 15.27 13.69
CA THR A 34 3.63 16.43 12.82
C THR A 34 5.01 16.30 12.17
N LYS A 35 5.95 15.62 12.85
CA LYS A 35 7.30 15.38 12.32
C LYS A 35 7.32 14.32 11.22
N LEU A 36 6.37 13.37 11.23
CA LEU A 36 6.24 12.35 10.16
C LEU A 36 5.94 12.97 8.80
N TRP A 37 5.26 14.12 8.76
CA TRP A 37 5.02 14.83 7.50
C TRP A 37 6.24 15.60 6.97
N GLY A 38 7.30 15.73 7.76
CA GLY A 38 8.50 16.47 7.37
C GLY A 38 8.19 17.90 6.96
N ASN A 39 8.47 18.25 5.71
CA ASN A 39 8.18 19.55 5.11
C ASN A 39 6.87 19.57 4.29
N ILE A 40 6.08 18.49 4.32
CA ILE A 40 4.77 18.42 3.63
C ILE A 40 3.78 19.25 4.44
N THR A 41 3.40 20.43 3.92
CA THR A 41 2.49 21.37 4.58
C THR A 41 1.54 22.03 3.58
N GLY A 42 0.51 22.71 4.07
CA GLY A 42 -0.41 23.51 3.24
C GLY A 42 -1.10 22.68 2.17
N ASN A 43 -1.15 23.19 0.95
CA ASN A 43 -1.85 22.57 -0.17
C ASN A 43 -1.26 21.19 -0.53
N LEU A 44 0.03 20.98 -0.38
CA LEU A 44 0.67 19.70 -0.65
C LEU A 44 0.14 18.61 0.30
N LEU A 45 -0.07 18.93 1.58
CA LEU A 45 -0.64 18.01 2.56
C LEU A 45 -2.10 17.64 2.20
N ILE A 46 -2.88 18.62 1.73
CA ILE A 46 -4.27 18.35 1.29
C ILE A 46 -4.28 17.40 0.09
N VAL A 47 -3.43 17.64 -0.90
CA VAL A 47 -3.29 16.77 -2.08
C VAL A 47 -2.86 15.37 -1.66
N TYR A 48 -1.97 15.27 -0.68
CA TYR A 48 -1.52 14.00 -0.14
C TYR A 48 -2.68 13.21 0.50
N TYR A 49 -3.50 13.85 1.35
CA TYR A 49 -4.67 13.20 1.95
C TYR A 49 -5.70 12.75 0.90
N ILE A 50 -5.96 13.58 -0.10
CA ILE A 50 -6.86 13.20 -1.21
C ILE A 50 -6.30 11.97 -1.93
N SER A 51 -5.01 11.95 -2.21
CA SER A 51 -4.34 10.81 -2.85
C SER A 51 -4.42 9.54 -2.01
N MET A 52 -4.26 9.62 -0.68
CA MET A 52 -4.43 8.47 0.23
C MET A 52 -5.86 7.89 0.16
N ILE A 53 -6.88 8.76 0.15
CA ILE A 53 -8.28 8.32 0.05
C ILE A 53 -8.52 7.62 -1.28
N LEU A 54 -8.06 8.20 -2.40
CA LEU A 54 -8.22 7.60 -3.72
C LEU A 54 -7.46 6.27 -3.85
N ALA A 55 -6.27 6.15 -3.28
CA ALA A 55 -5.52 4.90 -3.23
C ALA A 55 -6.27 3.82 -2.43
N THR A 56 -6.88 4.20 -1.31
CA THR A 56 -7.71 3.31 -0.49
C THR A 56 -8.93 2.83 -1.27
N ILE A 57 -9.64 3.72 -1.97
CA ILE A 57 -10.76 3.36 -2.84
C ILE A 57 -10.29 2.40 -3.94
N GLY A 58 -9.14 2.67 -4.56
CA GLY A 58 -8.55 1.80 -5.57
C GLY A 58 -8.28 0.38 -5.03
N PHE A 59 -7.77 0.28 -3.82
CA PHE A 59 -7.54 -1.00 -3.15
C PHE A 59 -8.85 -1.75 -2.85
N ILE A 60 -9.90 -1.04 -2.43
CA ILE A 60 -11.24 -1.63 -2.22
C ILE A 60 -11.82 -2.16 -3.53
N LEU A 61 -11.68 -1.43 -4.65
CA LEU A 61 -12.14 -1.88 -5.96
C LEU A 61 -11.42 -3.15 -6.42
N LEU A 62 -10.12 -3.26 -6.15
CA LEU A 62 -9.36 -4.48 -6.40
C LEU A 62 -9.92 -5.65 -5.56
N PHE A 63 -10.11 -5.47 -4.27
CA PHE A 63 -10.68 -6.50 -3.39
C PHE A 63 -12.08 -6.93 -3.85
N TYR A 64 -12.92 -5.99 -4.24
CA TYR A 64 -14.24 -6.29 -4.80
C TYR A 64 -14.14 -7.17 -6.04
N TYR A 65 -13.22 -6.86 -6.94
CA TYR A 65 -12.98 -7.69 -8.14
C TYR A 65 -12.53 -9.10 -7.76
N LEU A 66 -11.58 -9.24 -6.83
CA LEU A 66 -11.11 -10.55 -6.37
C LEU A 66 -12.22 -11.40 -5.75
N LEU A 67 -13.18 -10.76 -5.06
CA LEU A 67 -14.33 -11.43 -4.45
C LEU A 67 -15.37 -11.90 -5.48
N THR A 68 -15.55 -11.16 -6.58
CA THR A 68 -16.65 -11.36 -7.52
C THR A 68 -16.27 -12.11 -8.79
N ALA A 69 -14.99 -12.08 -9.18
CA ALA A 69 -14.53 -12.76 -10.40
C ALA A 69 -14.38 -14.27 -10.17
N SER A 70 -14.91 -15.06 -11.13
CA SER A 70 -14.97 -16.54 -11.03
C SER A 70 -13.99 -17.28 -11.94
N ILE A 71 -13.08 -16.57 -12.60
CA ILE A 71 -12.27 -17.09 -13.71
C ILE A 71 -10.77 -17.22 -13.42
N PHE A 72 -10.36 -17.05 -12.18
CA PHE A 72 -8.94 -17.19 -11.80
C PHE A 72 -8.45 -18.63 -12.01
N THR A 73 -7.24 -18.77 -12.56
CA THR A 73 -6.47 -20.01 -12.40
C THR A 73 -5.91 -20.10 -10.99
N GLN A 74 -5.56 -21.30 -10.51
CA GLN A 74 -4.92 -21.43 -9.19
C GLN A 74 -3.63 -20.61 -9.11
N LYS A 75 -2.85 -20.59 -10.20
CA LYS A 75 -1.61 -19.80 -10.28
C LYS A 75 -1.87 -18.29 -10.15
N ASP A 76 -2.96 -17.77 -10.76
CA ASP A 76 -3.32 -16.35 -10.62
C ASP A 76 -3.67 -16.02 -9.17
N VAL A 77 -4.48 -16.89 -8.54
CA VAL A 77 -4.88 -16.76 -7.14
C VAL A 77 -3.65 -16.70 -6.22
N ASP A 78 -2.74 -17.66 -6.36
CA ASP A 78 -1.56 -17.75 -5.49
C ASP A 78 -0.63 -16.55 -5.71
N ASN A 79 -0.37 -16.15 -6.95
CA ASN A 79 0.52 -15.04 -7.25
C ASN A 79 -0.05 -13.70 -6.72
N ILE A 80 -1.34 -13.44 -6.91
CA ILE A 80 -1.99 -12.23 -6.40
C ILE A 80 -1.99 -12.25 -4.87
N PHE A 81 -2.33 -13.39 -4.26
CA PHE A 81 -2.32 -13.54 -2.80
C PHE A 81 -0.94 -13.22 -2.20
N TYR A 82 0.12 -13.86 -2.69
CA TYR A 82 1.46 -13.60 -2.17
C TYR A 82 1.93 -12.17 -2.43
N CYS A 83 1.59 -11.59 -3.57
CA CYS A 83 1.93 -10.21 -3.87
C CYS A 83 1.28 -9.25 -2.87
N LEU A 84 -0.03 -9.39 -2.61
CA LEU A 84 -0.77 -8.58 -1.63
C LEU A 84 -0.25 -8.82 -0.21
N LEU A 85 0.03 -10.07 0.15
CA LEU A 85 0.59 -10.44 1.45
C LEU A 85 1.92 -9.74 1.71
N PHE A 86 2.84 -9.75 0.74
CA PHE A 86 4.13 -9.08 0.87
C PHE A 86 3.97 -7.56 0.93
N ILE A 87 3.08 -6.95 0.14
CA ILE A 87 2.77 -5.52 0.23
C ILE A 87 2.37 -5.16 1.66
N ILE A 88 1.42 -5.89 2.26
CA ILE A 88 0.90 -5.60 3.60
C ILE A 88 1.99 -5.82 4.66
N ILE A 89 2.68 -6.96 4.64
CA ILE A 89 3.73 -7.28 5.62
C ILE A 89 4.85 -6.25 5.59
N ILE A 90 5.34 -5.89 4.41
CA ILE A 90 6.44 -4.91 4.28
C ILE A 90 5.96 -3.54 4.77
N SER A 91 4.71 -3.15 4.48
CA SER A 91 4.13 -1.87 4.91
C SER A 91 4.03 -1.74 6.44
N ILE A 92 3.87 -2.85 7.20
CA ILE A 92 3.85 -2.82 8.67
C ILE A 92 5.15 -2.23 9.23
N PHE A 93 6.28 -2.47 8.58
CA PHE A 93 7.58 -2.00 9.07
C PHE A 93 7.89 -0.53 8.76
N TRP A 94 7.12 0.12 7.87
CA TRP A 94 7.36 1.50 7.48
C TRP A 94 7.25 2.50 8.66
N MET A 95 6.16 2.43 9.42
CA MET A 95 5.93 3.34 10.54
C MET A 95 6.99 3.20 11.64
N PRO A 96 7.31 1.99 12.15
CA PRO A 96 8.37 1.82 13.14
C PRO A 96 9.74 2.31 12.66
N ALA A 97 10.10 2.05 11.38
CA ALA A 97 11.36 2.50 10.81
C ALA A 97 11.45 4.03 10.75
N SER A 98 10.36 4.69 10.33
CA SER A 98 10.25 6.14 10.24
C SER A 98 10.35 6.82 11.61
N LEU A 99 9.64 6.29 12.62
CA LEU A 99 9.69 6.82 13.99
C LEU A 99 11.08 6.64 14.59
N LYS A 100 11.71 5.48 14.40
CA LYS A 100 13.05 5.21 14.89
C LYS A 100 14.10 6.11 14.24
N TYR A 101 13.89 6.49 12.96
CA TYR A 101 14.70 7.52 12.33
C TYR A 101 14.52 8.90 12.98
N LEU A 102 13.29 9.30 13.31
CA LEU A 102 13.02 10.57 13.99
C LEU A 102 13.69 10.68 15.36
N GLU A 103 13.76 9.56 16.10
CA GLU A 103 14.41 9.49 17.41
C GLU A 103 15.94 9.63 17.31
N ASN A 104 16.56 8.85 16.44
CA ASN A 104 18.01 8.63 16.45
C ASN A 104 18.76 9.27 15.27
N LYS A 105 18.05 9.74 14.23
CA LYS A 105 18.63 10.26 12.96
C LYS A 105 19.68 9.33 12.33
N ASN A 106 19.53 8.01 12.54
CA ASN A 106 20.49 7.02 12.09
C ASN A 106 20.31 6.72 10.59
N CYS A 107 21.41 6.73 9.84
CA CYS A 107 21.44 6.38 8.42
C CYS A 107 20.83 5.01 8.12
N TYR A 108 21.00 4.01 8.98
CA TYR A 108 20.39 2.69 8.83
C TYR A 108 18.87 2.77 8.75
N ASN A 109 18.22 3.47 9.69
CA ASN A 109 16.77 3.62 9.70
C ASN A 109 16.25 4.46 8.51
N LYS A 110 17.04 5.44 8.04
CA LYS A 110 16.77 6.17 6.81
C LYS A 110 16.70 5.21 5.61
N TYR A 111 17.77 4.45 5.37
CA TYR A 111 17.81 3.51 4.26
C TYR A 111 16.75 2.41 4.39
N LEU A 112 16.49 1.93 5.59
CA LEU A 112 15.44 0.94 5.83
C LEU A 112 14.06 1.47 5.39
N THR A 113 13.71 2.70 5.76
CA THR A 113 12.44 3.33 5.34
C THR A 113 12.35 3.46 3.82
N ILE A 114 13.42 3.95 3.17
CA ILE A 114 13.50 4.08 1.71
C ILE A 114 13.31 2.71 1.03
N VAL A 115 14.01 1.69 1.51
CA VAL A 115 13.92 0.32 0.94
C VAL A 115 12.51 -0.26 1.11
N ILE A 116 11.86 -0.05 2.25
CA ILE A 116 10.48 -0.48 2.48
C ILE A 116 9.55 0.12 1.43
N LEU A 117 9.55 1.44 1.25
CA LEU A 117 8.68 2.12 0.30
C LEU A 117 8.99 1.73 -1.14
N PHE A 118 10.26 1.57 -1.49
CA PHE A 118 10.69 1.10 -2.81
C PHE A 118 10.19 -0.31 -3.12
N LEU A 119 10.29 -1.23 -2.15
CA LEU A 119 9.77 -2.60 -2.30
C LEU A 119 8.25 -2.63 -2.46
N VAL A 120 7.52 -1.83 -1.67
CA VAL A 120 6.05 -1.71 -1.81
C VAL A 120 5.68 -1.15 -3.18
N ALA A 121 6.43 -0.16 -3.70
CA ALA A 121 6.23 0.38 -5.04
C ALA A 121 6.45 -0.68 -6.14
N ILE A 122 7.54 -1.47 -6.08
CA ILE A 122 7.79 -2.55 -7.04
C ILE A 122 6.69 -3.62 -6.98
N LEU A 123 6.29 -4.02 -5.78
CA LEU A 123 5.23 -5.02 -5.62
C LEU A 123 3.88 -4.51 -6.10
N SER A 124 3.57 -3.23 -5.92
CA SER A 124 2.33 -2.64 -6.44
C SER A 124 2.33 -2.55 -7.97
N LEU A 125 3.49 -2.29 -8.60
CA LEU A 125 3.65 -2.38 -10.05
C LEU A 125 3.46 -3.84 -10.55
N TYR A 126 4.03 -4.80 -9.85
CA TYR A 126 3.86 -6.22 -10.17
C TYR A 126 2.41 -6.68 -9.99
N LEU A 127 1.69 -6.15 -9.00
CA LEU A 127 0.27 -6.40 -8.79
C LEU A 127 -0.58 -5.95 -10.00
N ILE A 128 -0.29 -4.78 -10.59
CA ILE A 128 -0.95 -4.32 -11.83
C ILE A 128 -0.77 -5.35 -12.94
N TYR A 129 0.46 -5.82 -13.15
CA TYR A 129 0.75 -6.85 -14.14
C TYR A 129 -0.04 -8.13 -13.89
N LEU A 130 -0.10 -8.62 -12.65
CA LEU A 130 -0.85 -9.83 -12.30
C LEU A 130 -2.35 -9.69 -12.59
N VAL A 131 -2.96 -8.56 -12.19
CA VAL A 131 -4.39 -8.29 -12.43
C VAL A 131 -4.68 -8.16 -13.94
N ASP A 132 -3.78 -7.57 -14.70
CA ASP A 132 -3.93 -7.44 -16.17
C ASP A 132 -3.92 -8.80 -16.88
N GLN A 133 -3.09 -9.74 -16.44
CA GLN A 133 -3.00 -11.08 -17.02
C GLN A 133 -4.27 -11.93 -16.85
N VAL A 134 -5.10 -11.64 -15.85
CA VAL A 134 -6.36 -12.37 -15.64
C VAL A 134 -7.30 -12.16 -16.83
N LYS A 135 -7.66 -13.23 -17.56
CA LYS A 135 -8.51 -13.16 -18.75
C LYS A 135 -10.00 -13.19 -18.38
N ASP A 136 -10.52 -12.07 -17.88
CA ASP A 136 -11.93 -11.91 -17.52
C ASP A 136 -12.72 -11.20 -18.62
N LYS A 137 -13.55 -11.96 -19.34
CA LYS A 137 -14.43 -11.42 -20.38
C LYS A 137 -15.82 -11.07 -19.84
N GLU A 138 -16.25 -11.72 -18.77
CA GLU A 138 -17.60 -11.57 -18.21
C GLU A 138 -17.68 -10.34 -17.27
N ASN A 139 -16.64 -10.11 -16.45
CA ASN A 139 -16.62 -9.00 -15.49
C ASN A 139 -15.69 -7.86 -15.96
N LYS A 140 -15.75 -7.51 -17.23
CA LYS A 140 -14.83 -6.52 -17.83
C LYS A 140 -14.82 -5.18 -17.08
N ILE A 141 -15.96 -4.70 -16.63
CA ILE A 141 -16.07 -3.42 -15.91
C ILE A 141 -15.35 -3.53 -14.56
N SER A 142 -15.64 -4.56 -13.76
CA SER A 142 -14.98 -4.78 -12.45
C SER A 142 -13.46 -4.93 -12.60
N LYS A 143 -13.00 -5.68 -13.62
CA LYS A 143 -11.58 -5.81 -13.94
C LYS A 143 -10.95 -4.44 -14.28
N THR A 144 -11.61 -3.65 -15.12
CA THR A 144 -11.11 -2.32 -15.50
C THR A 144 -11.00 -1.41 -14.27
N LEU A 145 -12.01 -1.41 -13.39
CA LEU A 145 -11.99 -0.64 -12.15
C LEU A 145 -10.87 -1.11 -11.19
N ALA A 146 -10.66 -2.42 -11.08
CA ALA A 146 -9.58 -3.00 -10.30
C ALA A 146 -8.20 -2.60 -10.84
N LEU A 147 -8.02 -2.61 -12.17
CA LEU A 147 -6.78 -2.15 -12.82
C LEU A 147 -6.53 -0.66 -12.58
N LEU A 148 -7.54 0.19 -12.78
CA LEU A 148 -7.42 1.63 -12.52
C LEU A 148 -7.11 1.89 -11.04
N GLY A 149 -7.75 1.16 -10.13
CA GLY A 149 -7.48 1.23 -8.70
C GLY A 149 -6.06 0.81 -8.35
N SER A 150 -5.57 -0.29 -8.93
CA SER A 150 -4.19 -0.76 -8.72
C SER A 150 -3.16 0.21 -9.29
N ILE A 151 -3.42 0.80 -10.47
CA ILE A 151 -2.56 1.84 -11.06
C ILE A 151 -2.50 3.06 -10.14
N TYR A 152 -3.65 3.50 -9.63
CA TYR A 152 -3.67 4.65 -8.73
C TYR A 152 -2.98 4.37 -7.40
N PHE A 153 -3.15 3.16 -6.85
CA PHE A 153 -2.42 2.72 -5.67
C PHE A 153 -0.90 2.75 -5.90
N PHE A 154 -0.42 2.24 -7.04
CA PHE A 154 0.99 2.34 -7.41
C PHE A 154 1.46 3.79 -7.52
N VAL A 155 0.70 4.66 -8.19
CA VAL A 155 1.03 6.09 -8.31
C VAL A 155 1.15 6.74 -6.94
N HIS A 156 0.23 6.43 -6.01
CA HIS A 156 0.32 6.94 -4.65
C HIS A 156 1.58 6.46 -3.94
N VAL A 157 1.83 5.16 -3.91
CA VAL A 157 3.00 4.60 -3.22
C VAL A 157 4.31 5.07 -3.85
N PHE A 158 4.42 5.07 -5.19
CA PHE A 158 5.66 5.45 -5.86
C PHE A 158 5.90 6.96 -5.84
N LEU A 159 4.91 7.76 -6.25
CA LEU A 159 5.10 9.19 -6.37
C LEU A 159 4.97 9.90 -5.02
N PHE A 160 3.90 9.62 -4.25
CA PHE A 160 3.65 10.33 -3.00
C PHE A 160 4.50 9.79 -1.86
N ASP A 161 4.51 8.48 -1.63
CA ASP A 161 5.23 7.92 -0.48
C ASP A 161 6.73 7.81 -0.76
N PHE A 162 7.15 7.17 -1.86
CA PHE A 162 8.56 6.91 -2.12
C PHE A 162 9.33 8.15 -2.59
N ILE A 163 8.74 9.05 -3.42
CA ILE A 163 9.45 10.22 -3.94
C ILE A 163 9.18 11.45 -3.08
N ILE A 164 7.92 11.88 -2.97
CA ILE A 164 7.57 13.17 -2.36
C ILE A 164 7.75 13.11 -0.85
N TRP A 165 7.26 12.04 -0.19
CA TRP A 165 7.36 11.92 1.26
C TRP A 165 8.81 11.71 1.69
N ASP A 166 9.55 10.80 1.08
CA ASP A 166 10.97 10.56 1.40
C ASP A 166 11.79 11.85 1.27
N TYR A 167 11.63 12.58 0.16
CA TYR A 167 12.32 13.85 -0.03
C TYR A 167 12.01 14.83 1.09
N ASN A 168 10.74 15.07 1.40
CA ASN A 168 10.32 16.05 2.42
C ASN A 168 10.63 15.59 3.85
N PHE A 169 10.66 14.29 4.11
CA PHE A 169 10.91 13.72 5.42
C PHE A 169 12.39 13.73 5.80
N PHE A 170 13.28 13.46 4.84
CA PHE A 170 14.72 13.37 5.10
C PHE A 170 15.52 14.65 4.84
N MET A 171 14.94 15.64 4.16
CA MET A 171 15.60 16.93 3.86
C MET A 171 15.45 17.98 5.00
N LYS A 172 15.13 17.55 6.19
CA LYS A 172 15.01 18.40 7.39
C LYS A 172 16.31 18.53 8.15
#